data_912bc850aebf3fa123527ab704e73b2b
#
_entry.id   912bc850aebf3fa123527ab704e73b2b
#
_cell.length_a   1.000
_cell.length_b   1.000
_cell.length_c   1.000
_cell.angle_alpha   90.00
_cell.angle_beta   90.00
_cell.angle_gamma   90.00
#
_symmetry.space_group_name_H-M   'P 1'
#
loop_
_entity.id
_entity.type
_entity.pdbx_description
1 polymer ?
#
loop_
_entity_poly.entity_id
_entity_poly.type
_entity_poly.pdbx_seq_one_letter_code
_entity_poly.pdbx_strand_id
1 'polypeptide(L)'
;MKGIIYKYTFPDGKVYIGQTRRNPELRYKEHIDPVTGPCNSGFWKEYQKFKDFKYEIIETVEDSNEDVLVERLNQLETFHIIKCQAYNPQFGCNKKLIGSESAGKERILHERCNEIYRSLLPQRMAVYKSVKKKVWETKEALTEEEKDCMKGFFNQEHHLWGLPKSFDIDNLKAFDTDEYTQESFELEEAFGEWKWNIESSLQEEIQSFVEENADEILEEERDRNAICAIDKEGNVVLTFNSFNEIAQHFKVVRSDNVRNVLKGKQKSAYGYYWKYKRDL
;
A
#
# COMPACT_ATOMS: atom_id res chain seq x y z
N MET A 1 17.83 -25.64 -3.36
CA MET A 1 17.25 -25.39 -2.03
C MET A 1 15.81 -24.97 -2.21
N LYS A 2 14.99 -25.09 -1.16
CA LYS A 2 13.55 -24.80 -1.24
C LYS A 2 13.13 -23.86 -0.13
N GLY A 3 12.22 -22.94 -0.43
CA GLY A 3 11.57 -22.07 0.54
C GLY A 3 10.08 -21.92 0.22
N ILE A 4 9.30 -21.48 1.18
CA ILE A 4 7.86 -21.29 1.02
C ILE A 4 7.43 -19.93 1.57
N ILE A 5 6.37 -19.39 0.99
CA ILE A 5 5.55 -18.32 1.56
C ILE A 5 4.27 -18.95 2.11
N TYR A 6 3.92 -18.61 3.33
CA TYR A 6 2.74 -19.13 4.00
C TYR A 6 1.84 -18.00 4.51
N LYS A 7 0.56 -18.33 4.66
CA LYS A 7 -0.47 -17.43 5.19
C LYS A 7 -1.18 -18.10 6.35
N TYR A 8 -1.34 -17.37 7.44
CA TYR A 8 -2.28 -17.67 8.50
C TYR A 8 -3.49 -16.74 8.38
N THR A 9 -4.69 -17.32 8.46
CA THR A 9 -5.96 -16.56 8.45
C THR A 9 -6.67 -16.81 9.77
N PHE A 10 -6.89 -15.76 10.55
CA PHE A 10 -7.57 -15.83 11.84
C PHE A 10 -9.10 -15.81 11.67
N PRO A 11 -9.88 -16.24 12.70
CA PRO A 11 -11.34 -16.28 12.62
C PRO A 11 -12.01 -14.91 12.36
N ASP A 12 -11.36 -13.80 12.71
CA ASP A 12 -11.83 -12.43 12.40
C ASP A 12 -11.48 -11.96 10.98
N GLY A 13 -10.89 -12.84 10.16
CA GLY A 13 -10.48 -12.55 8.79
C GLY A 13 -9.10 -11.90 8.65
N LYS A 14 -8.44 -11.51 9.73
CA LYS A 14 -7.08 -10.97 9.66
C LYS A 14 -6.09 -12.02 9.21
N VAL A 15 -5.08 -11.57 8.47
CA VAL A 15 -4.06 -12.43 7.91
C VAL A 15 -2.66 -12.10 8.44
N TYR A 16 -1.81 -13.11 8.46
CA TYR A 16 -0.37 -12.99 8.65
C TYR A 16 0.34 -13.73 7.54
N ILE A 17 1.28 -13.07 6.89
CA ILE A 17 2.15 -13.62 5.85
C ILE A 17 3.54 -13.84 6.43
N GLY A 18 4.16 -14.96 6.08
CA GLY A 18 5.52 -15.26 6.48
C GLY A 18 6.24 -16.15 5.50
N GLN A 19 7.55 -16.25 5.64
CA GLN A 19 8.39 -17.13 4.83
C GLN A 19 9.21 -18.08 5.70
N THR A 20 9.61 -19.21 5.12
CA THR A 20 10.57 -20.12 5.75
C THR A 20 11.31 -20.97 4.72
N ARG A 21 12.60 -21.23 4.99
CA ARG A 21 13.43 -22.22 4.30
C ARG A 21 13.54 -23.51 5.11
N ARG A 22 13.02 -23.52 6.33
CA ARG A 22 13.03 -24.66 7.25
C ARG A 22 11.72 -25.44 7.11
N ASN A 23 11.67 -26.60 7.76
CA ASN A 23 10.44 -27.38 7.81
C ASN A 23 9.28 -26.50 8.31
N PRO A 24 8.16 -26.42 7.55
CA PRO A 24 7.01 -25.60 7.91
C PRO A 24 6.40 -25.94 9.27
N GLU A 25 6.39 -27.23 9.66
CA GLU A 25 5.85 -27.68 10.94
C GLU A 25 6.70 -27.18 12.14
N LEU A 26 8.02 -27.13 11.96
CA LEU A 26 8.90 -26.57 12.98
C LEU A 26 8.67 -25.05 13.11
N ARG A 27 8.52 -24.37 11.98
CA ARG A 27 8.25 -22.93 11.99
C ARG A 27 6.89 -22.60 12.61
N TYR A 28 5.89 -23.43 12.35
CA TYR A 28 4.58 -23.35 12.99
C TYR A 28 4.70 -23.46 14.52
N LYS A 29 5.39 -24.50 15.02
CA LYS A 29 5.58 -24.71 16.46
C LYS A 29 6.28 -23.52 17.13
N GLU A 30 7.30 -22.96 16.50
CA GLU A 30 8.00 -21.76 16.99
C GLU A 30 7.05 -20.55 17.12
N HIS A 31 6.10 -20.37 16.20
CA HIS A 31 5.15 -19.26 16.25
C HIS A 31 4.17 -19.35 17.42
N ILE A 32 3.78 -20.54 17.81
CA ILE A 32 2.78 -20.79 18.86
C ILE A 32 3.38 -21.12 20.23
N ASP A 33 4.70 -21.31 20.31
CA ASP A 33 5.40 -21.57 21.56
C ASP A 33 5.48 -20.30 22.42
N PRO A 34 4.95 -20.31 23.64
CA PRO A 34 5.00 -19.15 24.55
C PRO A 34 6.40 -18.78 24.99
N VAL A 35 7.39 -19.70 24.90
CA VAL A 35 8.77 -19.49 25.35
C VAL A 35 9.65 -18.97 24.22
N THR A 36 9.55 -19.55 23.03
CA THR A 36 10.40 -19.24 21.88
C THR A 36 9.70 -18.35 20.86
N GLY A 37 8.39 -18.22 20.94
CA GLY A 37 7.58 -17.41 20.05
C GLY A 37 7.84 -15.91 20.22
N PRO A 38 7.70 -15.13 19.16
CA PRO A 38 7.89 -13.69 19.22
C PRO A 38 6.74 -13.00 19.96
N CYS A 39 6.77 -13.02 21.30
CA CYS A 39 5.70 -12.54 22.19
C CYS A 39 5.20 -11.10 21.94
N ASN A 40 5.92 -10.31 21.14
CA ASN A 40 5.51 -8.97 20.73
C ASN A 40 5.08 -8.89 19.25
N SER A 41 4.96 -10.01 18.54
CA SER A 41 4.52 -10.02 17.13
C SER A 41 3.02 -9.73 17.02
N GLY A 42 2.61 -9.19 15.88
CA GLY A 42 1.18 -9.04 15.58
C GLY A 42 0.45 -10.39 15.55
N PHE A 43 1.11 -11.40 14.95
CA PHE A 43 0.63 -12.80 14.96
C PHE A 43 0.32 -13.30 16.38
N TRP A 44 1.26 -13.16 17.32
CA TRP A 44 1.08 -13.63 18.69
C TRP A 44 -0.13 -12.99 19.38
N LYS A 45 -0.36 -11.69 19.18
CA LYS A 45 -1.50 -10.99 19.75
C LYS A 45 -2.83 -11.55 19.23
N GLU A 46 -2.94 -11.80 17.93
CA GLU A 46 -4.15 -12.39 17.35
C GLU A 46 -4.29 -13.87 17.76
N TYR A 47 -3.20 -14.63 17.77
CA TYR A 47 -3.23 -16.02 18.26
C TYR A 47 -3.68 -16.14 19.71
N GLN A 48 -3.29 -15.21 20.60
CA GLN A 48 -3.76 -15.21 21.98
C GLN A 48 -5.26 -15.03 22.12
N LYS A 49 -5.91 -14.30 21.18
CA LYS A 49 -7.37 -14.09 21.17
C LYS A 49 -8.13 -15.35 20.77
N PHE A 50 -7.70 -15.98 19.70
CA PHE A 50 -8.50 -17.02 19.03
C PHE A 50 -7.99 -18.44 19.32
N LYS A 51 -6.68 -18.63 19.56
CA LYS A 51 -6.01 -19.95 19.67
C LYS A 51 -6.20 -20.85 18.45
N ASP A 52 -6.66 -20.27 17.34
CA ASP A 52 -7.02 -20.95 16.10
C ASP A 52 -6.69 -20.07 14.89
N PHE A 53 -6.38 -20.71 13.76
CA PHE A 53 -6.20 -20.07 12.45
C PHE A 53 -6.12 -21.14 11.36
N LYS A 54 -6.44 -20.73 10.12
CA LYS A 54 -6.21 -21.55 8.93
C LYS A 54 -4.78 -21.32 8.44
N TYR A 55 -4.03 -22.40 8.19
CA TYR A 55 -2.69 -22.37 7.59
C TYR A 55 -2.75 -22.73 6.10
N GLU A 56 -2.06 -21.96 5.27
CA GLU A 56 -1.94 -22.19 3.83
C GLU A 56 -0.52 -21.92 3.36
N ILE A 57 0.05 -22.82 2.54
CA ILE A 57 1.24 -22.50 1.74
C ILE A 57 0.73 -21.83 0.46
N ILE A 58 1.07 -20.56 0.27
CA ILE A 58 0.57 -19.78 -0.87
C ILE A 58 1.57 -19.75 -2.02
N GLU A 59 2.85 -20.02 -1.75
CA GLU A 59 3.87 -20.11 -2.80
C GLU A 59 5.05 -20.97 -2.36
N THR A 60 5.69 -21.61 -3.35
CA THR A 60 6.90 -22.41 -3.15
C THR A 60 7.95 -21.96 -4.16
N VAL A 61 9.17 -21.72 -3.68
CA VAL A 61 10.31 -21.27 -4.47
C VAL A 61 11.44 -22.27 -4.34
N GLU A 62 12.06 -22.62 -5.46
CA GLU A 62 13.26 -23.46 -5.50
C GLU A 62 14.36 -22.73 -6.27
N ASP A 63 15.56 -22.72 -5.74
CA ASP A 63 16.75 -22.21 -6.38
C ASP A 63 17.99 -23.00 -5.93
N SER A 64 19.00 -23.10 -6.81
CA SER A 64 20.28 -23.73 -6.50
C SER A 64 21.19 -22.79 -5.70
N ASN A 65 21.04 -21.47 -5.87
CA ASN A 65 21.77 -20.41 -5.17
C ASN A 65 20.98 -19.93 -3.95
N GLU A 66 21.60 -19.99 -2.77
CA GLU A 66 20.97 -19.61 -1.50
C GLU A 66 20.62 -18.12 -1.43
N ASP A 67 21.50 -17.25 -1.91
CA ASP A 67 21.30 -15.79 -1.85
C ASP A 67 20.14 -15.38 -2.78
N VAL A 68 20.08 -15.96 -3.99
CA VAL A 68 18.97 -15.75 -4.93
C VAL A 68 17.65 -16.25 -4.35
N LEU A 69 17.66 -17.43 -3.70
CA LEU A 69 16.48 -17.97 -3.04
C LEU A 69 15.98 -17.05 -1.92
N VAL A 70 16.89 -16.52 -1.09
CA VAL A 70 16.57 -15.61 0.01
C VAL A 70 15.96 -14.31 -0.52
N GLU A 71 16.60 -13.73 -1.54
CA GLU A 71 16.10 -12.50 -2.14
C GLU A 71 14.69 -12.67 -2.72
N ARG A 72 14.49 -13.77 -3.49
CA ARG A 72 13.20 -14.09 -4.09
C ARG A 72 12.11 -14.33 -3.04
N LEU A 73 12.44 -15.01 -1.94
CA LEU A 73 11.51 -15.22 -0.82
C LEU A 73 11.14 -13.89 -0.16
N ASN A 74 12.10 -12.98 0.05
CA ASN A 74 11.85 -11.66 0.62
C ASN A 74 10.92 -10.82 -0.28
N GLN A 75 11.14 -10.85 -1.59
CA GLN A 75 10.28 -10.16 -2.57
C GLN A 75 8.86 -10.70 -2.54
N LEU A 76 8.69 -12.02 -2.58
CA LEU A 76 7.39 -12.68 -2.57
C LEU A 76 6.65 -12.49 -1.24
N GLU A 77 7.35 -12.55 -0.10
CA GLU A 77 6.72 -12.27 1.20
C GLU A 77 6.19 -10.83 1.23
N THR A 78 7.00 -9.86 0.78
CA THR A 78 6.60 -8.45 0.68
C THR A 78 5.40 -8.28 -0.25
N PHE A 79 5.46 -8.89 -1.44
CA PHE A 79 4.34 -8.88 -2.39
C PHE A 79 3.03 -9.38 -1.76
N HIS A 80 3.07 -10.53 -1.08
CA HIS A 80 1.88 -11.09 -0.45
C HIS A 80 1.40 -10.29 0.77
N ILE A 81 2.31 -9.67 1.54
CA ILE A 81 1.94 -8.75 2.63
C ILE A 81 1.16 -7.55 2.07
N ILE A 82 1.61 -6.98 0.96
CA ILE A 82 0.94 -5.85 0.29
C ILE A 82 -0.39 -6.30 -0.30
N LYS A 83 -0.39 -7.35 -1.10
CA LYS A 83 -1.59 -7.90 -1.76
C LYS A 83 -2.71 -8.24 -0.78
N CYS A 84 -2.37 -8.81 0.37
CA CYS A 84 -3.34 -9.16 1.42
C CYS A 84 -3.57 -8.02 2.42
N GLN A 85 -2.95 -6.86 2.24
CA GLN A 85 -2.95 -5.75 3.20
C GLN A 85 -2.60 -6.19 4.64
N ALA A 86 -1.75 -7.21 4.75
CA ALA A 86 -1.43 -7.84 6.03
C ALA A 86 -0.70 -6.92 7.02
N TYR A 87 -0.13 -5.82 6.54
CA TYR A 87 0.47 -4.74 7.34
C TYR A 87 -0.56 -3.76 7.93
N ASN A 88 -1.77 -3.71 7.37
CA ASN A 88 -2.85 -2.85 7.86
C ASN A 88 -3.53 -3.52 9.06
N PRO A 89 -3.57 -2.88 10.26
CA PRO A 89 -4.17 -3.47 11.47
C PRO A 89 -5.63 -3.90 11.34
N GLN A 90 -6.35 -3.38 10.35
CA GLN A 90 -7.73 -3.75 10.05
C GLN A 90 -7.80 -5.12 9.37
N PHE A 91 -6.84 -5.46 8.49
CA PHE A 91 -6.87 -6.65 7.64
C PHE A 91 -5.79 -7.67 7.98
N GLY A 92 -4.78 -7.28 8.76
CA GLY A 92 -3.66 -8.15 9.06
C GLY A 92 -2.90 -7.81 10.32
N CYS A 93 -1.89 -8.61 10.59
CA CYS A 93 -1.07 -8.50 11.79
C CYS A 93 0.44 -8.55 11.53
N ASN A 94 0.89 -8.37 10.29
CA ASN A 94 2.29 -8.13 10.02
C ASN A 94 2.70 -6.74 10.50
N LYS A 95 3.65 -6.66 11.43
CA LYS A 95 4.13 -5.37 11.98
C LYS A 95 5.18 -4.68 11.13
N LYS A 96 5.79 -5.41 10.22
CA LYS A 96 6.83 -4.91 9.32
C LYS A 96 6.57 -5.46 7.93
N LEU A 97 6.76 -4.62 6.94
CA LEU A 97 7.18 -5.05 5.63
C LEU A 97 8.61 -5.52 5.81
N ILE A 98 8.85 -6.83 5.70
CA ILE A 98 10.10 -7.44 6.18
C ILE A 98 11.27 -7.02 5.30
N GLY A 99 12.25 -6.73 5.87
CA GLY A 99 13.57 -6.28 5.99
C GLY A 99 14.59 -6.77 5.00
N SER A 100 14.41 -6.83 3.68
CA SER A 100 15.53 -6.66 2.76
C SER A 100 15.56 -5.19 2.28
N GLU A 101 16.68 -4.76 1.74
CA GLU A 101 16.82 -3.46 1.07
C GLU A 101 15.76 -3.32 -0.04
N SER A 102 15.44 -4.39 -0.74
CA SER A 102 14.36 -4.56 -1.72
C SER A 102 12.98 -4.24 -1.13
N ALA A 103 12.64 -4.82 0.03
CA ALA A 103 11.35 -4.56 0.67
C ALA A 103 11.17 -3.09 1.11
N GLY A 104 12.28 -2.43 1.47
CA GLY A 104 12.30 -0.99 1.74
C GLY A 104 11.96 -0.18 0.49
N LYS A 105 12.56 -0.52 -0.64
CA LYS A 105 12.31 0.11 -1.94
C LYS A 105 10.85 -0.07 -2.37
N GLU A 106 10.35 -1.30 -2.36
CA GLU A 106 8.96 -1.61 -2.73
C GLU A 106 7.94 -0.86 -1.87
N ARG A 107 8.21 -0.74 -0.57
CA ARG A 107 7.36 0.06 0.32
C ARG A 107 7.32 1.53 -0.10
N ILE A 108 8.48 2.13 -0.39
CA ILE A 108 8.56 3.53 -0.82
C ILE A 108 7.77 3.74 -2.11
N LEU A 109 7.96 2.86 -3.11
CA LEU A 109 7.25 2.95 -4.38
C LEU A 109 5.74 2.77 -4.20
N HIS A 110 5.32 1.82 -3.36
CA HIS A 110 3.90 1.62 -3.04
C HIS A 110 3.29 2.82 -2.29
N GLU A 111 3.99 3.39 -1.30
CA GLU A 111 3.56 4.61 -0.61
C GLU A 111 3.40 5.76 -1.61
N ARG A 112 4.32 5.90 -2.58
CA ARG A 112 4.26 6.90 -3.65
C ARG A 112 3.06 6.67 -4.57
N CYS A 113 2.79 5.43 -5.00
CA CYS A 113 1.57 5.09 -5.74
C CYS A 113 0.32 5.55 -4.98
N ASN A 114 0.22 5.26 -3.69
CA ASN A 114 -0.94 5.63 -2.88
C ASN A 114 -1.09 7.16 -2.72
N GLU A 115 0.01 7.90 -2.58
CA GLU A 115 -0.01 9.36 -2.52
C GLU A 115 -0.55 9.96 -3.83
N ILE A 116 0.00 9.54 -4.97
CA ILE A 116 -0.42 9.99 -6.29
C ILE A 116 -1.89 9.63 -6.52
N TYR A 117 -2.30 8.40 -6.22
CA TYR A 117 -3.68 7.95 -6.36
C TYR A 117 -4.64 8.82 -5.56
N ARG A 118 -4.36 9.08 -4.28
CA ARG A 118 -5.22 9.94 -3.44
C ARG A 118 -5.32 11.37 -3.95
N SER A 119 -4.26 11.89 -4.58
CA SER A 119 -4.25 13.25 -5.11
C SER A 119 -5.02 13.38 -6.44
N LEU A 120 -4.95 12.36 -7.29
CA LEU A 120 -5.57 12.38 -8.63
C LEU A 120 -7.01 11.86 -8.65
N LEU A 121 -7.35 10.90 -7.77
CA LEU A 121 -8.67 10.27 -7.74
C LEU A 121 -9.83 11.27 -7.66
N PRO A 122 -9.80 12.35 -6.84
CA PRO A 122 -10.89 13.30 -6.77
C PRO A 122 -11.17 13.98 -8.11
N GLN A 123 -10.13 14.29 -8.89
CA GLN A 123 -10.25 14.95 -10.21
C GLN A 123 -10.81 13.96 -11.23
N ARG A 124 -10.27 12.74 -11.30
CA ARG A 124 -10.74 11.68 -12.22
C ARG A 124 -12.19 11.29 -11.96
N MET A 125 -12.61 11.32 -10.68
CA MET A 125 -13.98 11.00 -10.27
C MET A 125 -14.96 12.19 -10.36
N ALA A 126 -14.53 13.38 -10.71
CA ALA A 126 -15.37 14.57 -10.66
C ALA A 126 -16.58 14.47 -11.59
N VAL A 127 -16.36 14.13 -12.85
CA VAL A 127 -17.44 13.97 -13.85
C VAL A 127 -18.39 12.84 -13.45
N TYR A 128 -17.86 11.68 -13.08
CA TYR A 128 -18.66 10.55 -12.60
C TYR A 128 -19.59 10.95 -11.45
N LYS A 129 -19.04 11.63 -10.42
CA LYS A 129 -19.82 12.06 -9.25
C LYS A 129 -20.90 13.08 -9.63
N SER A 130 -20.58 14.02 -10.52
CA SER A 130 -21.54 15.01 -11.03
C SER A 130 -22.69 14.33 -11.78
N VAL A 131 -22.36 13.45 -12.72
CA VAL A 131 -23.34 12.69 -13.48
C VAL A 131 -24.20 11.82 -12.57
N LYS A 132 -23.56 11.05 -11.66
CA LYS A 132 -24.30 10.22 -10.71
C LYS A 132 -25.30 11.04 -9.89
N LYS A 133 -24.87 12.17 -9.35
CA LYS A 133 -25.75 13.07 -8.59
C LYS A 133 -26.94 13.56 -9.44
N LYS A 134 -26.69 13.96 -10.70
CA LYS A 134 -27.75 14.43 -11.58
C LYS A 134 -28.72 13.31 -11.93
N VAL A 135 -28.24 12.10 -12.17
CA VAL A 135 -29.08 10.94 -12.49
C VAL A 135 -29.97 10.52 -11.33
N TRP A 136 -29.42 10.45 -10.12
CA TRP A 136 -30.17 9.92 -8.96
C TRP A 136 -30.87 10.98 -8.10
N GLU A 137 -30.28 12.16 -7.96
CA GLU A 137 -30.76 13.13 -6.99
C GLU A 137 -31.45 14.34 -7.60
N THR A 138 -30.74 15.10 -8.47
CA THR A 138 -31.25 16.42 -8.91
C THR A 138 -32.07 16.38 -10.17
N LYS A 139 -31.90 15.34 -11.00
CA LYS A 139 -32.54 15.21 -12.33
C LYS A 139 -32.28 16.42 -13.24
N GLU A 140 -31.15 17.13 -13.02
CA GLU A 140 -30.71 18.23 -13.87
C GLU A 140 -30.09 17.71 -15.15
N ALA A 141 -30.20 18.50 -16.23
CA ALA A 141 -29.62 18.14 -17.52
C ALA A 141 -28.10 18.00 -17.42
N LEU A 142 -27.54 16.98 -18.07
CA LEU A 142 -26.10 16.80 -18.21
C LEU A 142 -25.52 17.89 -19.13
N THR A 143 -24.30 18.33 -18.81
CA THR A 143 -23.51 19.17 -19.72
C THR A 143 -23.03 18.33 -20.91
N GLU A 144 -22.61 18.96 -22.01
CA GLU A 144 -22.07 18.23 -23.17
C GLU A 144 -20.81 17.44 -22.78
N GLU A 145 -19.94 17.99 -21.93
CA GLU A 145 -18.75 17.27 -21.42
C GLU A 145 -19.14 16.00 -20.64
N GLU A 146 -20.15 16.08 -19.78
CA GLU A 146 -20.66 14.93 -19.02
C GLU A 146 -21.27 13.87 -19.94
N LYS A 147 -22.02 14.29 -20.97
CA LYS A 147 -22.61 13.40 -21.99
C LYS A 147 -21.50 12.71 -22.80
N ASP A 148 -20.51 13.47 -23.25
CA ASP A 148 -19.41 12.93 -24.04
C ASP A 148 -18.56 11.93 -23.22
N CYS A 149 -18.30 12.23 -21.97
CA CYS A 149 -17.59 11.32 -21.07
C CYS A 149 -18.39 10.02 -20.86
N MET A 150 -19.68 10.11 -20.62
CA MET A 150 -20.59 8.99 -20.45
C MET A 150 -20.70 8.14 -21.72
N LYS A 151 -20.93 8.78 -22.88
CA LYS A 151 -20.96 8.11 -24.17
C LYS A 151 -19.64 7.48 -24.54
N GLY A 152 -18.53 8.17 -24.26
CA GLY A 152 -17.17 7.66 -24.49
C GLY A 152 -16.89 6.38 -23.71
N PHE A 153 -17.42 6.25 -22.48
CA PHE A 153 -17.33 5.02 -21.72
C PHE A 153 -18.27 3.94 -22.28
N PHE A 154 -19.58 4.17 -22.33
CA PHE A 154 -20.59 3.16 -22.65
C PHE A 154 -20.65 2.72 -24.13
N ASN A 155 -19.97 3.40 -25.04
CA ASN A 155 -19.83 2.98 -26.44
C ASN A 155 -18.64 2.02 -26.69
N GLN A 156 -17.86 1.64 -25.67
CA GLN A 156 -16.78 0.66 -25.82
C GLN A 156 -17.35 -0.76 -25.87
N GLU A 157 -16.77 -1.64 -26.70
CA GLU A 157 -17.34 -2.96 -27.01
C GLU A 157 -17.23 -4.02 -25.89
N HIS A 158 -16.67 -3.68 -24.71
CA HIS A 158 -16.29 -4.67 -23.69
C HIS A 158 -16.93 -4.46 -22.31
N HIS A 159 -18.10 -3.79 -22.26
CA HIS A 159 -18.80 -3.63 -21.00
C HIS A 159 -19.66 -4.84 -20.64
N LEU A 160 -19.59 -5.27 -19.38
CA LEU A 160 -20.49 -6.28 -18.84
C LEU A 160 -21.92 -5.75 -18.72
N TRP A 161 -22.05 -4.46 -18.43
CA TRP A 161 -23.32 -3.76 -18.24
C TRP A 161 -23.40 -2.53 -19.14
N GLY A 162 -24.38 -2.50 -20.01
CA GLY A 162 -24.72 -1.33 -20.81
C GLY A 162 -25.76 -0.46 -20.10
N LEU A 163 -25.95 0.76 -20.60
CA LEU A 163 -27.08 1.58 -20.15
C LEU A 163 -28.42 0.91 -20.53
N PRO A 164 -29.42 0.92 -19.62
CA PRO A 164 -30.77 0.45 -19.95
C PRO A 164 -31.33 1.13 -21.23
N LYS A 165 -32.08 0.40 -22.02
CA LYS A 165 -32.63 0.95 -23.29
C LYS A 165 -33.59 2.11 -23.09
N SER A 166 -34.25 2.15 -21.93
CA SER A 166 -35.17 3.22 -21.52
C SER A 166 -34.43 4.45 -20.97
N PHE A 167 -33.13 4.34 -20.70
CA PHE A 167 -32.34 5.44 -20.14
C PHE A 167 -32.02 6.47 -21.26
N ASP A 168 -32.62 7.66 -21.12
CA ASP A 168 -32.38 8.78 -22.03
C ASP A 168 -31.45 9.80 -21.40
N ILE A 169 -30.20 9.87 -21.91
CA ILE A 169 -29.14 10.77 -21.44
C ILE A 169 -29.54 12.26 -21.60
N ASP A 170 -30.45 12.57 -22.50
CA ASP A 170 -30.92 13.93 -22.75
C ASP A 170 -32.16 14.28 -21.91
N ASN A 171 -32.81 13.28 -21.30
CA ASN A 171 -34.00 13.47 -20.49
C ASN A 171 -34.00 12.60 -19.22
N LEU A 172 -33.13 12.93 -18.26
CA LEU A 172 -33.00 12.18 -17.02
C LEU A 172 -34.28 12.08 -16.18
N LYS A 173 -35.22 13.02 -16.38
CA LYS A 173 -36.51 13.02 -15.67
C LYS A 173 -37.46 11.92 -16.13
N ALA A 174 -37.25 11.40 -17.32
CA ALA A 174 -38.06 10.31 -17.87
C ALA A 174 -37.72 8.95 -17.23
N PHE A 175 -36.55 8.83 -16.61
CA PHE A 175 -36.12 7.59 -15.98
C PHE A 175 -36.34 7.63 -14.44
N ASP A 176 -37.16 6.70 -13.95
CA ASP A 176 -37.44 6.57 -12.53
C ASP A 176 -36.33 5.78 -11.86
N THR A 177 -35.63 6.42 -10.93
CA THR A 177 -34.58 5.79 -10.11
C THR A 177 -35.07 5.43 -8.70
N ASP A 178 -36.28 5.84 -8.33
CA ASP A 178 -36.84 5.62 -6.99
C ASP A 178 -37.56 4.28 -6.91
N GLU A 179 -38.00 3.76 -8.05
CA GLU A 179 -38.62 2.45 -8.16
C GLU A 179 -37.56 1.37 -8.41
N TYR A 180 -37.52 0.34 -7.56
CA TYR A 180 -36.56 -0.77 -7.69
C TYR A 180 -37.03 -1.73 -8.82
N THR A 181 -36.65 -1.37 -10.04
CA THR A 181 -36.96 -2.12 -11.26
C THR A 181 -35.70 -2.82 -11.79
N GLN A 182 -35.87 -3.77 -12.71
CA GLN A 182 -34.75 -4.40 -13.42
C GLN A 182 -33.87 -3.34 -14.11
N GLU A 183 -34.47 -2.32 -14.72
CA GLU A 183 -33.75 -1.26 -15.42
C GLU A 183 -32.98 -0.34 -14.46
N SER A 184 -33.53 -0.04 -13.27
CA SER A 184 -32.80 0.73 -12.25
C SER A 184 -31.60 -0.05 -11.70
N PHE A 185 -31.72 -1.37 -11.55
CA PHE A 185 -30.61 -2.25 -11.19
C PHE A 185 -29.52 -2.26 -12.29
N GLU A 186 -29.90 -2.45 -13.55
CA GLU A 186 -28.97 -2.41 -14.69
C GLU A 186 -28.22 -1.09 -14.77
N LEU A 187 -28.88 0.03 -14.50
CA LEU A 187 -28.25 1.35 -14.45
C LEU A 187 -27.25 1.46 -13.30
N GLU A 188 -27.56 0.93 -12.13
CA GLU A 188 -26.67 0.94 -10.98
C GLU A 188 -25.39 0.11 -11.23
N GLU A 189 -25.54 -1.08 -11.83
CA GLU A 189 -24.42 -1.94 -12.21
C GLU A 189 -23.56 -1.27 -13.29
N ALA A 190 -24.15 -0.65 -14.30
CA ALA A 190 -23.45 0.10 -15.34
C ALA A 190 -22.61 1.26 -14.74
N PHE A 191 -23.16 2.00 -13.78
CA PHE A 191 -22.42 3.04 -13.07
C PHE A 191 -21.36 2.47 -12.13
N GLY A 192 -21.58 1.29 -11.55
CA GLY A 192 -20.61 0.54 -10.78
C GLY A 192 -19.39 0.17 -11.62
N GLU A 193 -19.62 -0.32 -12.84
CA GLU A 193 -18.56 -0.66 -13.80
C GLU A 193 -17.80 0.58 -14.25
N TRP A 194 -18.51 1.68 -14.55
CA TRP A 194 -17.86 2.96 -14.91
C TRP A 194 -16.92 3.45 -13.78
N LYS A 195 -17.39 3.42 -12.54
CA LYS A 195 -16.58 3.78 -11.38
C LYS A 195 -15.33 2.90 -11.28
N TRP A 196 -15.52 1.59 -11.35
CA TRP A 196 -14.42 0.63 -11.26
C TRP A 196 -13.38 0.85 -12.35
N ASN A 197 -13.82 1.12 -13.59
CA ASN A 197 -12.94 1.40 -14.72
C ASN A 197 -12.08 2.66 -14.47
N ILE A 198 -12.68 3.76 -13.96
CA ILE A 198 -11.92 4.97 -13.61
C ILE A 198 -10.85 4.66 -12.55
N GLU A 199 -11.21 3.90 -11.52
CA GLU A 199 -10.30 3.57 -10.42
C GLU A 199 -9.18 2.63 -10.87
N SER A 200 -9.48 1.59 -11.66
CA SER A 200 -8.50 0.62 -12.15
C SER A 200 -7.55 1.23 -13.19
N SER A 201 -8.07 1.99 -14.15
CA SER A 201 -7.23 2.68 -15.15
C SER A 201 -6.27 3.67 -14.49
N LEU A 202 -6.73 4.40 -13.47
CA LEU A 202 -5.86 5.29 -12.71
C LEU A 202 -4.79 4.53 -11.94
N GLN A 203 -5.11 3.37 -11.36
CA GLN A 203 -4.12 2.53 -10.67
C GLN A 203 -3.06 2.01 -11.64
N GLU A 204 -3.45 1.54 -12.81
CA GLU A 204 -2.52 1.04 -13.85
C GLU A 204 -1.61 2.16 -14.37
N GLU A 205 -2.16 3.35 -14.65
CA GLU A 205 -1.40 4.54 -15.08
C GLU A 205 -0.35 4.93 -14.02
N ILE A 206 -0.73 4.95 -12.74
CA ILE A 206 0.17 5.30 -11.65
C ILE A 206 1.22 4.22 -11.43
N GLN A 207 0.84 2.95 -11.50
CA GLN A 207 1.78 1.83 -11.35
C GLN A 207 2.87 1.90 -12.42
N SER A 208 2.49 2.09 -13.69
CA SER A 208 3.42 2.24 -14.81
C SER A 208 4.34 3.44 -14.61
N PHE A 209 3.79 4.61 -14.23
CA PHE A 209 4.57 5.80 -13.96
C PHE A 209 5.61 5.59 -12.84
N VAL A 210 5.20 4.97 -11.73
CA VAL A 210 6.08 4.72 -10.59
C VAL A 210 7.16 3.69 -10.93
N GLU A 211 6.86 2.67 -11.73
CA GLU A 211 7.83 1.68 -12.20
C GLU A 211 8.87 2.33 -13.12
N GLU A 212 8.45 3.16 -14.07
CA GLU A 212 9.33 3.87 -15.00
C GLU A 212 10.25 4.88 -14.30
N ASN A 213 9.80 5.49 -13.19
CA ASN A 213 10.54 6.51 -12.44
C ASN A 213 11.08 5.99 -11.09
N ALA A 214 11.17 4.68 -10.90
CA ALA A 214 11.48 4.07 -9.61
C ALA A 214 12.81 4.54 -9.01
N ASP A 215 13.86 4.63 -9.80
CA ASP A 215 15.18 5.04 -9.32
C ASP A 215 15.20 6.52 -8.86
N GLU A 216 14.55 7.41 -9.59
CA GLU A 216 14.40 8.83 -9.24
C GLU A 216 13.60 9.00 -7.93
N ILE A 217 12.46 8.31 -7.82
CA ILE A 217 11.63 8.33 -6.62
C ILE A 217 12.40 7.84 -5.38
N LEU A 218 13.18 6.77 -5.54
CA LEU A 218 14.00 6.22 -4.46
C LEU A 218 15.14 7.15 -4.05
N GLU A 219 15.73 7.87 -5.00
CA GLU A 219 16.77 8.87 -4.74
C GLU A 219 16.19 10.10 -4.03
N GLU A 220 15.05 10.62 -4.49
CA GLU A 220 14.33 11.70 -3.80
C GLU A 220 13.99 11.33 -2.35
N GLU A 221 13.48 10.13 -2.13
CA GLU A 221 13.10 9.70 -0.78
C GLU A 221 14.32 9.48 0.12
N ARG A 222 15.45 9.01 -0.45
CA ARG A 222 16.72 8.92 0.25
C ARG A 222 17.20 10.31 0.69
N ASP A 223 17.13 11.29 -0.21
CA ASP A 223 17.53 12.67 0.08
C ASP A 223 16.62 13.31 1.14
N ARG A 224 15.31 13.14 1.04
CA ARG A 224 14.34 13.62 2.05
C ARG A 224 14.57 13.03 3.44
N ASN A 225 14.99 11.76 3.52
CA ASN A 225 15.27 11.07 4.77
C ASN A 225 16.72 11.21 5.25
N ALA A 226 17.55 11.97 4.53
CA ALA A 226 18.91 12.27 4.98
C ALA A 226 18.90 12.94 6.36
N ILE A 227 19.89 12.59 7.17
CA ILE A 227 20.02 13.06 8.56
C ILE A 227 21.02 14.19 8.59
N CYS A 228 20.58 15.37 8.99
CA CYS A 228 21.37 16.58 9.01
C CYS A 228 21.86 16.92 10.43
N ALA A 229 23.17 17.17 10.56
CA ALA A 229 23.76 17.77 11.74
C ALA A 229 23.73 19.28 11.60
N ILE A 230 23.20 19.97 12.60
CA ILE A 230 22.94 21.40 12.64
C ILE A 230 23.78 22.02 13.73
N ASP A 231 24.51 23.10 13.42
CA ASP A 231 25.29 23.85 14.39
C ASP A 231 24.40 24.69 15.34
N LYS A 232 25.04 25.47 16.22
CA LYS A 232 24.33 26.34 17.18
C LYS A 232 23.70 27.55 16.52
N GLU A 233 24.18 27.91 15.38
CA GLU A 233 23.71 29.02 14.54
C GLU A 233 22.52 28.60 13.67
N GLY A 234 22.20 27.31 13.58
CA GLY A 234 21.10 26.77 12.82
C GLY A 234 21.46 26.33 11.41
N ASN A 235 22.77 26.29 11.06
CA ASN A 235 23.22 25.90 9.72
C ASN A 235 23.41 24.36 9.67
N VAL A 236 23.08 23.77 8.53
CA VAL A 236 23.40 22.37 8.23
C VAL A 236 24.89 22.28 7.92
N VAL A 237 25.64 21.54 8.74
CA VAL A 237 27.08 21.37 8.59
C VAL A 237 27.51 20.00 8.08
N LEU A 238 26.69 18.97 8.32
CA LEU A 238 26.91 17.61 7.82
C LEU A 238 25.57 16.98 7.41
N THR A 239 25.61 16.12 6.41
CA THR A 239 24.45 15.36 5.94
C THR A 239 24.86 13.90 5.76
N PHE A 240 24.01 12.98 6.22
CA PHE A 240 24.25 11.54 6.19
C PHE A 240 23.01 10.81 5.68
N ASN A 241 23.20 9.78 4.85
CA ASN A 241 22.12 8.97 4.32
C ASN A 241 21.72 7.80 5.24
N SER A 242 22.55 7.51 6.24
CA SER A 242 22.29 6.42 7.18
C SER A 242 22.89 6.64 8.56
N PHE A 243 22.33 5.95 9.54
CA PHE A 243 22.92 5.90 10.90
C PHE A 243 24.29 5.20 10.96
N ASN A 244 24.58 4.33 9.98
CA ASN A 244 25.89 3.69 9.88
C ASN A 244 26.95 4.68 9.44
N GLU A 245 26.66 5.56 8.48
CA GLU A 245 27.57 6.65 8.08
C GLU A 245 27.88 7.58 9.24
N ILE A 246 26.87 7.92 10.07
CA ILE A 246 27.07 8.72 11.28
C ILE A 246 28.00 7.98 12.25
N ALA A 247 27.76 6.68 12.50
CA ALA A 247 28.59 5.90 13.39
C ALA A 247 30.04 5.81 12.90
N GLN A 248 30.26 5.65 11.61
CA GLN A 248 31.60 5.66 10.99
C GLN A 248 32.27 7.02 11.11
N HIS A 249 31.56 8.09 10.82
CA HIS A 249 32.09 9.46 10.88
C HIS A 249 32.56 9.83 12.29
N PHE A 250 31.74 9.56 13.30
CA PHE A 250 32.05 9.84 14.70
C PHE A 250 32.84 8.73 15.41
N LYS A 251 33.23 7.67 14.67
CA LYS A 251 34.00 6.52 15.20
C LYS A 251 33.36 5.87 16.42
N VAL A 252 32.03 5.71 16.39
CA VAL A 252 31.26 5.07 17.47
C VAL A 252 30.66 3.74 17.00
N VAL A 253 30.40 2.82 17.93
CA VAL A 253 29.83 1.50 17.61
C VAL A 253 28.37 1.64 17.12
N ARG A 254 27.61 2.60 17.66
CA ARG A 254 26.22 2.88 17.33
C ARG A 254 25.90 4.36 17.44
N SER A 255 25.02 4.84 16.59
CA SER A 255 24.53 6.22 16.59
C SER A 255 23.24 6.43 17.40
N ASP A 256 23.05 5.67 18.49
CA ASP A 256 21.83 5.71 19.31
C ASP A 256 21.53 7.09 19.91
N ASN A 257 22.59 7.87 20.22
CA ASN A 257 22.42 9.25 20.68
C ASN A 257 21.74 10.15 19.65
N VAL A 258 22.08 10.01 18.36
CA VAL A 258 21.41 10.73 17.27
C VAL A 258 19.95 10.28 17.13
N ARG A 259 19.68 8.97 17.22
CA ARG A 259 18.31 8.44 17.23
C ARG A 259 17.48 9.01 18.37
N ASN A 260 18.07 9.22 19.54
CA ASN A 260 17.41 9.81 20.70
C ASN A 260 17.10 11.30 20.48
N VAL A 261 18.00 12.04 19.81
CA VAL A 261 17.72 13.44 19.42
C VAL A 261 16.55 13.51 18.45
N LEU A 262 16.57 12.72 17.38
CA LEU A 262 15.50 12.66 16.38
C LEU A 262 14.13 12.23 16.95
N LYS A 263 14.13 11.46 18.05
CA LYS A 263 12.91 11.07 18.80
C LYS A 263 12.53 12.08 19.90
N GLY A 264 13.22 13.20 20.02
CA GLY A 264 12.97 14.21 21.06
C GLY A 264 13.34 13.79 22.49
N LYS A 265 14.06 12.65 22.66
CA LYS A 265 14.50 12.15 23.96
C LYS A 265 15.77 12.82 24.47
N GLN A 266 16.51 13.47 23.60
CA GLN A 266 17.76 14.16 23.87
C GLN A 266 17.82 15.44 23.04
N LYS A 267 18.46 16.50 23.56
CA LYS A 267 18.49 17.80 22.90
C LYS A 267 19.55 17.87 21.79
N SER A 268 20.69 17.23 21.97
CA SER A 268 21.81 17.24 21.02
C SER A 268 22.68 15.99 21.15
N ALA A 269 23.46 15.67 20.13
CA ALA A 269 24.45 14.59 20.17
C ALA A 269 25.69 15.01 19.37
N TYR A 270 26.88 14.63 19.82
CA TYR A 270 28.19 14.92 19.21
C TYR A 270 28.43 16.42 18.93
N GLY A 271 27.82 17.29 19.73
CA GLY A 271 27.95 18.75 19.59
C GLY A 271 26.99 19.39 18.60
N TYR A 272 26.09 18.61 17.99
CA TYR A 272 25.12 19.06 16.97
C TYR A 272 23.69 18.83 17.42
N TYR A 273 22.76 19.64 16.86
CA TYR A 273 21.34 19.31 16.77
C TYR A 273 21.12 18.43 15.54
N TRP A 274 20.07 17.61 15.55
CA TRP A 274 19.82 16.66 14.48
C TRP A 274 18.38 16.72 14.01
N LYS A 275 18.20 16.77 12.69
CA LYS A 275 16.89 16.68 12.03
C LYS A 275 16.99 15.85 10.78
N TYR A 276 15.87 15.33 10.33
CA TYR A 276 15.77 14.85 8.95
C TYR A 276 15.73 16.05 8.00
N LYS A 277 16.27 15.89 6.79
CA LYS A 277 16.28 16.97 5.79
C LYS A 277 14.89 17.50 5.47
N ARG A 278 13.88 16.59 5.45
CA ARG A 278 12.46 16.95 5.27
C ARG A 278 11.87 17.83 6.39
N ASP A 279 12.51 17.91 7.54
CA ASP A 279 12.04 18.65 8.73
C ASP A 279 12.81 20.00 8.91
N LEU A 280 13.64 20.36 7.91
CA LEU A 280 14.33 21.65 7.85
C LEU A 280 13.46 22.72 7.22
#